data_b41fe1256062a271bf55955620353e49
#
_entry.id   b41fe1256062a271bf55955620353e49
#
_cell.length_a   1.000
_cell.length_b   1.000
_cell.length_c   1.000
_cell.angle_alpha   90.00
_cell.angle_beta   90.00
_cell.angle_gamma   90.00
#
_symmetry.space_group_name_H-M   'P 1'
#
loop_
_entity.id
_entity.type
_entity.pdbx_description
1 polymer ?
#
loop_
_entity_poly.entity_id
_entity_poly.type
_entity_poly.pdbx_seq_one_letter_code
_entity_poly.pdbx_strand_id
1 'polypeptide(L)'
;MQSVDTTRRGFLKSAVAGAAAIMGAAAANAGIPVSAVKSFDEEFDVVIIGSGFAGMACALKAGRAGLKVLMLEKMSVVGGNSAICGGNVACPVNPVQKAQGIKDSKELFIADCLKDGLGINHTNLLSTIADRCNDTIKMVVDCGCEFVPNKMLFEGGHSVPRSYEIKAGTGSGYIRPMHAELKKISNVVIRTRSKFDDFIMGEDGAVVGVTYRSGYRFDAKLKSDDLENKSGKTHTVRAKLGVMLAAGGFSRDIWFRQVQDPRVVPTTDSTNQPGATAGVLIKALGIGAAPVQLCWLQFLPYCNPHEKGFGVTVNFTNHACMDLGLVVDRRTGKRFMDEHAGRKIKADAIFKVVGKDENYPIAVCDDAIVKAINPSFVKLPLEMGTVKKFNTLEELADAFGIKKDAFLAEVKRFNGFVKAGKDEDFNRILTFNKGLDVSKPPFYAVEVCNKIHHTMGGVMINEKAQVISAVMHAPIKGLYAGGEVAGGVHGASRLGTVAVIDALTFGMIAGEQFAAMKK
;
A
#
# COMPACT_ATOMS: atom_id res chain seq x y z
N MET A 1 41.20 39.42 0.58
CA MET A 1 40.94 39.02 -0.81
C MET A 1 42.03 38.07 -1.23
N GLN A 2 41.85 36.77 -1.17
CA GLN A 2 42.79 35.78 -1.70
C GLN A 2 42.55 35.65 -3.20
N SER A 3 43.58 35.82 -4.00
CA SER A 3 43.54 35.66 -5.45
C SER A 3 43.29 34.20 -5.80
N VAL A 4 42.20 33.95 -6.54
CA VAL A 4 41.93 32.61 -7.11
C VAL A 4 42.97 32.36 -8.21
N ASP A 5 43.75 31.32 -8.08
CA ASP A 5 44.70 30.88 -9.13
C ASP A 5 43.91 30.38 -10.35
N THR A 6 43.91 31.21 -11.42
CA THR A 6 43.20 30.94 -12.67
C THR A 6 44.08 30.22 -13.70
N THR A 7 45.16 29.57 -13.31
CA THR A 7 46.02 28.84 -14.24
C THR A 7 45.36 27.53 -14.71
N ARG A 8 45.64 27.13 -15.98
CA ARG A 8 45.17 25.84 -16.55
C ARG A 8 45.45 24.63 -15.65
N ARG A 9 46.51 24.69 -14.82
CA ARG A 9 46.80 23.64 -13.82
C ARG A 9 45.86 23.67 -12.63
N GLY A 10 45.39 24.84 -12.19
CA GLY A 10 44.38 24.97 -11.13
C GLY A 10 43.04 24.43 -11.58
N PHE A 11 42.63 24.73 -12.81
CA PHE A 11 41.37 24.24 -13.40
C PHE A 11 41.37 22.69 -13.54
N LEU A 12 42.48 22.12 -14.04
CA LEU A 12 42.63 20.66 -14.15
C LEU A 12 42.59 19.96 -12.78
N LYS A 13 43.25 20.52 -11.74
CA LYS A 13 43.19 19.98 -10.39
C LYS A 13 41.79 20.04 -9.78
N SER A 14 41.06 21.14 -10.00
CA SER A 14 39.66 21.28 -9.53
C SER A 14 38.70 20.37 -10.30
N ALA A 15 38.92 20.18 -11.61
CA ALA A 15 38.13 19.27 -12.43
C ALA A 15 38.36 17.79 -12.05
N VAL A 16 39.61 17.39 -11.75
CA VAL A 16 39.94 16.04 -11.29
C VAL A 16 39.39 15.78 -9.86
N ALA A 17 39.46 16.75 -8.96
CA ALA A 17 38.88 16.65 -7.63
C ALA A 17 37.34 16.59 -7.68
N GLY A 18 36.72 17.38 -8.57
CA GLY A 18 35.27 17.34 -8.82
C GLY A 18 34.82 16.01 -9.41
N ALA A 19 35.54 15.48 -10.40
CA ALA A 19 35.26 14.17 -11.01
C ALA A 19 35.45 13.02 -10.00
N ALA A 20 36.48 13.06 -9.16
CA ALA A 20 36.68 12.06 -8.09
C ALA A 20 35.59 12.12 -7.02
N ALA A 21 35.10 13.33 -6.67
CA ALA A 21 34.00 13.49 -5.73
C ALA A 21 32.66 13.00 -6.31
N ILE A 22 32.41 13.24 -7.63
CA ILE A 22 31.22 12.73 -8.33
C ILE A 22 31.31 11.21 -8.48
N MET A 23 32.48 10.64 -8.80
CA MET A 23 32.67 9.19 -8.87
C MET A 23 32.58 8.54 -7.48
N GLY A 24 33.07 9.18 -6.43
CA GLY A 24 32.92 8.72 -5.06
C GLY A 24 31.47 8.71 -4.57
N ALA A 25 30.68 9.73 -4.94
CA ALA A 25 29.26 9.78 -4.61
C ALA A 25 28.42 8.76 -5.43
N ALA A 26 28.79 8.53 -6.70
CA ALA A 26 28.18 7.48 -7.51
C ALA A 26 28.53 6.07 -7.00
N ALA A 27 29.76 5.84 -6.56
CA ALA A 27 30.20 4.58 -5.97
C ALA A 27 29.51 4.28 -4.61
N ALA A 28 29.14 5.32 -3.84
CA ALA A 28 28.46 5.15 -2.55
C ALA A 28 27.02 4.61 -2.68
N ASN A 29 26.40 4.66 -3.87
CA ASN A 29 25.05 4.19 -4.14
C ASN A 29 24.99 2.90 -4.97
N ALA A 30 26.10 2.41 -5.50
CA ALA A 30 26.14 1.28 -6.45
C ALA A 30 26.10 -0.12 -5.79
N GLY A 31 25.76 -0.21 -4.50
CA GLY A 31 25.88 -1.45 -3.72
C GLY A 31 27.32 -1.76 -3.34
N ILE A 32 27.53 -2.83 -2.59
CA ILE A 32 28.84 -3.27 -2.12
C ILE A 32 29.42 -4.23 -3.17
N PRO A 33 30.57 -3.95 -3.80
CA PRO A 33 31.17 -4.91 -4.73
C PRO A 33 31.57 -6.18 -3.99
N VAL A 34 31.36 -7.34 -4.60
CA VAL A 34 31.68 -8.65 -3.99
C VAL A 34 33.16 -8.77 -3.63
N SER A 35 34.05 -8.12 -4.37
CA SER A 35 35.48 -8.04 -4.08
C SER A 35 35.82 -7.35 -2.75
N ALA A 36 34.93 -6.52 -2.22
CA ALA A 36 35.07 -5.89 -0.90
C ALA A 36 34.62 -6.81 0.26
N VAL A 37 33.95 -7.93 -0.05
CA VAL A 37 33.47 -8.90 0.94
C VAL A 37 34.52 -10.00 1.12
N LYS A 38 35.23 -10.00 2.27
CA LYS A 38 36.29 -10.99 2.56
C LYS A 38 35.73 -12.42 2.61
N SER A 39 34.57 -12.59 3.23
CA SER A 39 33.85 -13.86 3.33
C SER A 39 32.37 -13.59 3.60
N PHE A 40 31.50 -14.47 3.14
CA PHE A 40 30.10 -14.46 3.56
C PHE A 40 29.95 -15.19 4.89
N ASP A 41 29.18 -14.63 5.80
CA ASP A 41 28.86 -15.28 7.08
C ASP A 41 27.95 -16.50 6.87
N GLU A 42 27.05 -16.41 5.88
CA GLU A 42 26.07 -17.44 5.56
C GLU A 42 25.78 -17.50 4.05
N GLU A 43 25.30 -18.66 3.60
CA GLU A 43 24.84 -18.86 2.22
C GLU A 43 23.44 -19.44 2.18
N PHE A 44 22.59 -18.87 1.32
CA PHE A 44 21.27 -19.35 0.98
C PHE A 44 21.12 -19.38 -0.54
N ASP A 45 20.15 -20.17 -1.03
CA ASP A 45 19.81 -20.13 -2.45
C ASP A 45 19.05 -18.84 -2.77
N VAL A 46 18.09 -18.47 -1.90
CA VAL A 46 17.26 -17.27 -2.05
C VAL A 46 17.25 -16.46 -0.76
N VAL A 47 17.41 -15.14 -0.87
CA VAL A 47 17.18 -14.19 0.23
C VAL A 47 15.95 -13.34 -0.08
N ILE A 48 15.02 -13.27 0.86
CA ILE A 48 13.75 -12.53 0.73
C ILE A 48 13.75 -11.36 1.72
N ILE A 49 13.51 -10.14 1.24
CA ILE A 49 13.47 -8.92 2.04
C ILE A 49 12.00 -8.53 2.30
N GLY A 50 11.52 -8.82 3.50
CA GLY A 50 10.13 -8.55 3.93
C GLY A 50 9.27 -9.79 3.98
N SER A 51 8.38 -9.85 4.99
CA SER A 51 7.54 -11.00 5.34
C SER A 51 6.05 -10.78 5.06
N GLY A 52 5.70 -9.82 4.20
CA GLY A 52 4.34 -9.60 3.73
C GLY A 52 3.86 -10.69 2.75
N PHE A 53 2.73 -10.46 2.08
CA PHE A 53 2.14 -11.41 1.12
C PHE A 53 3.14 -11.90 0.07
N ALA A 54 3.86 -10.99 -0.58
CA ALA A 54 4.80 -11.35 -1.64
C ALA A 54 5.96 -12.20 -1.11
N GLY A 55 6.53 -11.83 0.04
CA GLY A 55 7.63 -12.58 0.65
C GLY A 55 7.21 -13.99 1.08
N MET A 56 6.06 -14.13 1.72
CA MET A 56 5.54 -15.45 2.12
C MET A 56 5.19 -16.33 0.92
N ALA A 57 4.58 -15.77 -0.13
CA ALA A 57 4.26 -16.51 -1.35
C ALA A 57 5.53 -17.02 -2.05
N CYS A 58 6.57 -16.17 -2.14
CA CYS A 58 7.87 -16.54 -2.68
C CYS A 58 8.53 -17.66 -1.86
N ALA A 59 8.56 -17.49 -0.53
CA ALA A 59 9.17 -18.48 0.38
C ALA A 59 8.48 -19.86 0.31
N LEU A 60 7.14 -19.88 0.20
CA LEU A 60 6.38 -21.13 0.06
C LEU A 60 6.76 -21.89 -1.22
N LYS A 61 6.83 -21.20 -2.36
CA LYS A 61 7.19 -21.84 -3.63
C LYS A 61 8.64 -22.29 -3.67
N ALA A 62 9.56 -21.40 -3.29
CA ALA A 62 11.00 -21.72 -3.26
C ALA A 62 11.33 -22.80 -2.23
N GLY A 63 10.78 -22.70 -1.02
CA GLY A 63 11.00 -23.67 0.06
C GLY A 63 10.44 -25.05 -0.26
N ARG A 64 9.21 -25.14 -0.79
CA ARG A 64 8.60 -26.41 -1.23
C ARG A 64 9.36 -27.07 -2.39
N ALA A 65 10.06 -26.27 -3.20
CA ALA A 65 10.97 -26.79 -4.21
C ALA A 65 12.32 -27.29 -3.63
N GLY A 66 12.52 -27.17 -2.30
CA GLY A 66 13.73 -27.63 -1.61
C GLY A 66 14.89 -26.64 -1.68
N LEU A 67 14.68 -25.38 -2.03
CA LEU A 67 15.69 -24.32 -1.98
C LEU A 67 15.91 -23.85 -0.55
N LYS A 68 17.16 -23.54 -0.19
CA LYS A 68 17.51 -22.94 1.10
C LYS A 68 17.15 -21.46 1.08
N VAL A 69 16.13 -21.06 1.86
CA VAL A 69 15.55 -19.72 1.84
C VAL A 69 15.82 -18.99 3.15
N LEU A 70 16.30 -17.75 3.08
CA LEU A 70 16.35 -16.81 4.21
C LEU A 70 15.35 -15.68 3.97
N MET A 71 14.40 -15.50 4.89
CA MET A 71 13.51 -14.35 4.91
C MET A 71 13.90 -13.39 6.04
N LEU A 72 14.16 -12.13 5.69
CA LEU A 72 14.52 -11.05 6.60
C LEU A 72 13.33 -10.12 6.82
N GLU A 73 12.92 -9.95 8.08
CA GLU A 73 11.86 -9.03 8.49
C GLU A 73 12.43 -7.97 9.46
N LYS A 74 12.29 -6.70 9.08
CA LYS A 74 12.79 -5.56 9.86
C LYS A 74 12.13 -5.45 11.24
N MET A 75 10.83 -5.69 11.29
CA MET A 75 10.04 -5.56 12.52
C MET A 75 10.15 -6.80 13.42
N SER A 76 9.63 -6.70 14.63
CA SER A 76 9.63 -7.81 15.60
C SER A 76 8.61 -8.92 15.30
N VAL A 77 7.67 -8.64 14.38
CA VAL A 77 6.60 -9.56 13.97
C VAL A 77 6.52 -9.64 12.45
N VAL A 78 6.14 -10.80 11.93
CA VAL A 78 5.97 -11.01 10.49
C VAL A 78 4.64 -10.42 9.98
N GLY A 79 4.57 -10.14 8.69
CA GLY A 79 3.36 -9.81 7.97
C GLY A 79 3.22 -8.35 7.54
N GLY A 80 3.88 -7.40 8.19
CA GLY A 80 3.84 -5.98 7.82
C GLY A 80 2.41 -5.45 7.59
N ASN A 81 2.22 -4.62 6.57
CA ASN A 81 0.89 -4.10 6.17
C ASN A 81 -0.07 -5.20 5.73
N SER A 82 0.45 -6.31 5.21
CA SER A 82 -0.36 -7.45 4.77
C SER A 82 -1.18 -8.05 5.91
N ALA A 83 -0.66 -8.07 7.15
CA ALA A 83 -1.38 -8.61 8.29
C ALA A 83 -2.56 -7.74 8.75
N ILE A 84 -2.45 -6.41 8.58
CA ILE A 84 -3.41 -5.42 9.10
C ILE A 84 -4.39 -4.89 8.05
N CYS A 85 -4.22 -5.24 6.77
CA CYS A 85 -5.17 -4.85 5.71
C CYS A 85 -6.51 -5.57 5.85
N GLY A 86 -7.55 -5.13 5.12
CA GLY A 86 -8.88 -5.74 5.13
C GLY A 86 -8.93 -7.19 4.62
N GLY A 87 -7.95 -7.60 3.82
CA GLY A 87 -7.77 -8.99 3.37
C GLY A 87 -8.68 -9.47 2.25
N ASN A 88 -9.66 -8.69 1.77
CA ASN A 88 -10.44 -9.05 0.60
C ASN A 88 -9.57 -9.08 -0.65
N VAL A 89 -9.83 -10.02 -1.57
CA VAL A 89 -8.94 -10.28 -2.72
C VAL A 89 -9.72 -10.44 -4.00
N ALA A 90 -9.40 -9.61 -5.00
CA ALA A 90 -9.99 -9.72 -6.34
C ALA A 90 -9.43 -10.94 -7.08
N CYS A 91 -10.32 -11.68 -7.73
CA CYS A 91 -9.95 -12.80 -8.59
C CYS A 91 -10.97 -12.89 -9.72
N PRO A 92 -10.67 -12.40 -10.93
CA PRO A 92 -11.59 -12.52 -12.06
C PRO A 92 -11.75 -13.97 -12.51
N VAL A 93 -12.90 -14.28 -13.09
CA VAL A 93 -13.21 -15.60 -13.70
C VAL A 93 -12.97 -16.76 -12.72
N ASN A 94 -13.41 -16.58 -11.47
CA ASN A 94 -13.21 -17.58 -10.42
C ASN A 94 -14.40 -18.59 -10.34
N PRO A 95 -14.19 -19.77 -9.72
CA PRO A 95 -15.21 -20.81 -9.63
C PRO A 95 -16.51 -20.36 -8.94
N VAL A 96 -16.45 -19.46 -7.94
CA VAL A 96 -17.65 -18.97 -7.23
C VAL A 96 -18.47 -18.06 -8.13
N GLN A 97 -17.84 -17.16 -8.89
CA GLN A 97 -18.53 -16.36 -9.91
C GLN A 97 -19.25 -17.26 -10.93
N LYS A 98 -18.56 -18.28 -11.43
CA LYS A 98 -19.13 -19.24 -12.38
C LYS A 98 -20.36 -19.94 -11.81
N ALA A 99 -20.29 -20.40 -10.55
CA ALA A 99 -21.41 -21.05 -9.87
C ALA A 99 -22.60 -20.10 -9.63
N GLN A 100 -22.35 -18.81 -9.47
CA GLN A 100 -23.39 -17.78 -9.28
C GLN A 100 -23.88 -17.15 -10.60
N GLY A 101 -23.39 -17.58 -11.75
CA GLY A 101 -23.74 -17.02 -13.04
C GLY A 101 -23.23 -15.59 -13.29
N ILE A 102 -22.26 -15.12 -12.49
CA ILE A 102 -21.62 -13.83 -12.67
C ILE A 102 -20.69 -13.91 -13.89
N LYS A 103 -20.98 -13.10 -14.90
CA LYS A 103 -20.17 -13.01 -16.12
C LYS A 103 -19.02 -12.03 -15.88
N ASP A 104 -17.81 -12.55 -15.81
CA ASP A 104 -16.57 -11.77 -15.69
C ASP A 104 -15.57 -12.21 -16.77
N SER A 105 -14.61 -11.37 -17.09
CA SER A 105 -13.52 -11.69 -18.00
C SER A 105 -12.21 -11.00 -17.59
N LYS A 106 -11.11 -11.48 -18.14
CA LYS A 106 -9.80 -10.86 -18.01
C LYS A 106 -9.81 -9.41 -18.52
N GLU A 107 -10.44 -9.19 -19.67
CA GLU A 107 -10.53 -7.88 -20.33
C GLU A 107 -11.33 -6.90 -19.46
N LEU A 108 -12.43 -7.36 -18.87
CA LEU A 108 -13.27 -6.54 -17.98
C LEU A 108 -12.49 -6.16 -16.69
N PHE A 109 -11.74 -7.10 -16.12
CA PHE A 109 -10.88 -6.83 -14.98
C PHE A 109 -9.79 -5.80 -15.31
N ILE A 110 -9.12 -5.94 -16.46
CA ILE A 110 -8.10 -5.00 -16.92
C ILE A 110 -8.72 -3.63 -17.17
N ALA A 111 -9.89 -3.56 -17.79
CA ALA A 111 -10.62 -2.31 -18.04
C ALA A 111 -10.98 -1.57 -16.74
N ASP A 112 -11.45 -2.29 -15.71
CA ASP A 112 -11.74 -1.72 -14.39
C ASP A 112 -10.46 -1.17 -13.74
N CYS A 113 -9.35 -1.91 -13.80
CA CYS A 113 -8.07 -1.45 -13.28
C CYS A 113 -7.54 -0.22 -14.01
N LEU A 114 -7.64 -0.18 -15.35
CA LEU A 114 -7.23 0.96 -16.16
C LEU A 114 -8.08 2.20 -15.89
N LYS A 115 -9.39 2.03 -15.70
CA LYS A 115 -10.30 3.13 -15.37
C LYS A 115 -9.91 3.78 -14.04
N ASP A 116 -9.68 3.00 -12.99
CA ASP A 116 -9.30 3.52 -11.68
C ASP A 116 -7.86 4.07 -11.70
N GLY A 117 -6.95 3.39 -12.39
CA GLY A 117 -5.55 3.75 -12.55
C GLY A 117 -5.24 4.86 -13.56
N LEU A 118 -6.28 5.50 -14.13
CA LEU A 118 -6.19 6.57 -15.14
C LEU A 118 -5.43 6.17 -16.42
N GLY A 119 -5.50 4.90 -16.80
CA GLY A 119 -4.91 4.37 -18.04
C GLY A 119 -3.38 4.24 -18.03
N ILE A 120 -2.72 4.47 -16.90
CA ILE A 120 -1.25 4.40 -16.81
C ILE A 120 -0.72 3.10 -16.18
N ASN A 121 -1.59 2.11 -15.98
CA ASN A 121 -1.19 0.77 -15.53
C ASN A 121 -0.39 0.05 -16.62
N HIS A 122 0.56 -0.79 -16.22
CA HIS A 122 1.24 -1.70 -17.13
C HIS A 122 0.33 -2.92 -17.40
N THR A 123 -0.28 -2.98 -18.56
CA THR A 123 -1.33 -3.96 -18.91
C THR A 123 -0.81 -5.41 -18.93
N ASN A 124 0.45 -5.63 -19.26
CA ASN A 124 1.11 -6.92 -19.17
C ASN A 124 1.13 -7.48 -17.74
N LEU A 125 1.35 -6.62 -16.72
CA LEU A 125 1.30 -7.03 -15.30
C LEU A 125 -0.13 -7.35 -14.87
N LEU A 126 -1.13 -6.55 -15.29
CA LEU A 126 -2.54 -6.83 -15.03
C LEU A 126 -2.99 -8.14 -15.70
N SER A 127 -2.54 -8.38 -16.93
CA SER A 127 -2.78 -9.62 -17.67
C SER A 127 -2.21 -10.82 -16.89
N THR A 128 -0.98 -10.70 -16.39
CA THR A 128 -0.33 -11.75 -15.59
C THR A 128 -1.13 -12.05 -14.32
N ILE A 129 -1.60 -11.03 -13.62
CA ILE A 129 -2.46 -11.22 -12.44
C ILE A 129 -3.74 -11.96 -12.80
N ALA A 130 -4.44 -11.54 -13.86
CA ALA A 130 -5.69 -12.16 -14.28
C ALA A 130 -5.50 -13.64 -14.68
N ASP A 131 -4.40 -13.96 -15.35
CA ASP A 131 -4.07 -15.33 -15.77
C ASP A 131 -3.69 -16.23 -14.58
N ARG A 132 -3.08 -15.67 -13.53
CA ARG A 132 -2.52 -16.43 -12.41
C ARG A 132 -3.34 -16.35 -11.11
N CYS A 133 -4.41 -15.54 -11.07
CA CYS A 133 -5.15 -15.30 -9.82
C CYS A 133 -5.75 -16.58 -9.22
N ASN A 134 -6.30 -17.48 -10.01
CA ASN A 134 -6.87 -18.74 -9.51
C ASN A 134 -5.80 -19.67 -8.91
N ASP A 135 -4.60 -19.76 -9.53
CA ASP A 135 -3.45 -20.50 -8.97
C ASP A 135 -2.99 -19.88 -7.65
N THR A 136 -3.01 -18.54 -7.58
CA THR A 136 -2.65 -17.79 -6.38
C THR A 136 -3.65 -18.04 -5.25
N ILE A 137 -4.95 -18.00 -5.53
CA ILE A 137 -6.01 -18.33 -4.54
C ILE A 137 -5.88 -19.79 -4.09
N LYS A 138 -5.65 -20.72 -5.02
CA LYS A 138 -5.39 -22.12 -4.66
C LYS A 138 -4.21 -22.25 -3.71
N MET A 139 -3.08 -21.59 -3.99
CA MET A 139 -1.88 -21.64 -3.15
C MET A 139 -2.19 -21.23 -1.70
N VAL A 140 -2.94 -20.14 -1.49
CA VAL A 140 -3.26 -19.67 -0.13
C VAL A 140 -4.29 -20.58 0.56
N VAL A 141 -5.26 -21.12 -0.16
CA VAL A 141 -6.22 -22.12 0.37
C VAL A 141 -5.48 -23.40 0.80
N ASP A 142 -4.52 -23.86 0.00
CA ASP A 142 -3.68 -25.03 0.33
C ASP A 142 -2.83 -24.79 1.61
N CYS A 143 -2.63 -23.53 2.00
CA CYS A 143 -2.00 -23.16 3.27
C CYS A 143 -2.98 -23.07 4.46
N GLY A 144 -4.29 -23.24 4.21
CA GLY A 144 -5.33 -23.13 5.25
C GLY A 144 -5.94 -21.73 5.37
N CYS A 145 -5.79 -20.85 4.36
CA CYS A 145 -6.55 -19.60 4.33
C CYS A 145 -8.02 -19.88 4.00
N GLU A 146 -8.93 -19.30 4.78
CA GLU A 146 -10.36 -19.53 4.65
C GLU A 146 -11.09 -18.29 4.12
N PHE A 147 -11.91 -18.48 3.10
CA PHE A 147 -12.83 -17.47 2.59
C PHE A 147 -14.26 -17.75 3.04
N VAL A 148 -15.11 -16.69 3.07
CA VAL A 148 -16.54 -16.86 3.32
C VAL A 148 -17.15 -17.67 2.17
N PRO A 149 -17.77 -18.82 2.45
CA PRO A 149 -18.27 -19.70 1.39
C PRO A 149 -19.31 -19.02 0.50
N ASN A 150 -19.22 -19.24 -0.79
CA ASN A 150 -20.21 -18.78 -1.79
C ASN A 150 -20.51 -17.28 -1.71
N LYS A 151 -19.58 -16.45 -1.23
CA LYS A 151 -19.73 -15.01 -1.16
C LYS A 151 -18.76 -14.30 -2.08
N MET A 152 -19.30 -13.49 -3.01
CA MET A 152 -18.54 -12.55 -3.83
C MET A 152 -18.88 -11.13 -3.42
N LEU A 153 -17.89 -10.32 -3.11
CA LEU A 153 -18.07 -8.92 -2.79
C LEU A 153 -18.03 -8.08 -4.08
N PHE A 154 -18.92 -7.11 -4.13
CA PHE A 154 -18.95 -6.07 -5.16
C PHE A 154 -18.31 -4.81 -4.57
N GLU A 155 -17.01 -4.67 -4.74
CA GLU A 155 -16.23 -3.52 -4.26
C GLU A 155 -16.34 -2.34 -5.23
N GLY A 156 -16.24 -1.13 -4.70
CA GLY A 156 -16.32 0.09 -5.51
C GLY A 156 -15.24 0.14 -6.60
N GLY A 157 -15.64 0.54 -7.80
CA GLY A 157 -14.79 0.61 -8.99
C GLY A 157 -14.78 -0.65 -9.85
N HIS A 158 -15.21 -1.81 -9.31
CA HIS A 158 -15.39 -3.02 -10.11
C HIS A 158 -16.71 -3.01 -10.88
N SER A 159 -16.73 -3.57 -12.09
CA SER A 159 -17.94 -3.70 -12.91
C SER A 159 -18.80 -4.89 -12.49
N VAL A 160 -18.23 -5.89 -11.81
CA VAL A 160 -18.92 -7.10 -11.32
C VAL A 160 -18.40 -7.52 -9.96
N PRO A 161 -19.18 -8.28 -9.16
CA PRO A 161 -18.68 -8.93 -7.95
C PRO A 161 -17.57 -9.94 -8.28
N ARG A 162 -16.31 -9.71 -7.81
CA ARG A 162 -15.18 -10.59 -8.07
C ARG A 162 -14.24 -10.78 -6.90
N SER A 163 -14.55 -10.20 -5.75
CA SER A 163 -13.66 -10.25 -4.60
C SER A 163 -14.10 -11.31 -3.61
N TYR A 164 -13.19 -12.21 -3.26
CA TYR A 164 -13.36 -13.10 -2.13
C TYR A 164 -13.27 -12.31 -0.82
N GLU A 165 -14.13 -12.65 0.13
CA GLU A 165 -14.06 -12.15 1.50
C GLU A 165 -13.26 -13.12 2.37
N ILE A 166 -12.18 -12.66 2.98
CA ILE A 166 -11.42 -13.47 3.92
C ILE A 166 -12.21 -13.63 5.23
N LYS A 167 -12.42 -14.86 5.69
CA LYS A 167 -13.23 -15.18 6.87
C LYS A 167 -12.73 -14.50 8.16
N ALA A 168 -11.43 -14.30 8.27
CA ALA A 168 -10.82 -13.62 9.41
C ALA A 168 -11.07 -12.10 9.45
N GLY A 169 -11.65 -11.49 8.40
CA GLY A 169 -11.92 -10.06 8.30
C GLY A 169 -10.69 -9.16 8.19
N THR A 170 -9.49 -9.74 8.17
CA THR A 170 -8.21 -9.02 8.02
C THR A 170 -7.19 -9.88 7.27
N GLY A 171 -6.13 -9.25 6.74
CA GLY A 171 -5.04 -9.95 6.08
C GLY A 171 -4.27 -10.93 6.97
N SER A 172 -4.44 -10.86 8.30
CA SER A 172 -3.90 -11.87 9.22
C SER A 172 -4.43 -13.27 8.92
N GLY A 173 -5.60 -13.38 8.26
CA GLY A 173 -6.17 -14.64 7.77
C GLY A 173 -5.34 -15.35 6.70
N TYR A 174 -4.42 -14.65 6.05
CA TYR A 174 -3.39 -15.24 5.17
C TYR A 174 -2.07 -15.43 5.90
N ILE A 175 -1.62 -14.40 6.61
CA ILE A 175 -0.29 -14.37 7.22
C ILE A 175 -0.11 -15.50 8.23
N ARG A 176 -1.10 -15.74 9.09
CA ARG A 176 -1.02 -16.78 10.11
C ARG A 176 -0.90 -18.19 9.52
N PRO A 177 -1.80 -18.65 8.62
CA PRO A 177 -1.69 -19.99 8.06
C PRO A 177 -0.47 -20.14 7.14
N MET A 178 -0.14 -19.16 6.29
CA MET A 178 1.07 -19.20 5.45
C MET A 178 2.35 -19.29 6.30
N HIS A 179 2.44 -18.52 7.40
CA HIS A 179 3.56 -18.59 8.33
C HIS A 179 3.63 -19.95 9.03
N ALA A 180 2.49 -20.53 9.43
CA ALA A 180 2.44 -21.86 10.02
C ALA A 180 2.93 -22.94 9.04
N GLU A 181 2.57 -22.84 7.76
CA GLU A 181 3.08 -23.73 6.71
C GLU A 181 4.59 -23.57 6.49
N LEU A 182 5.09 -22.32 6.42
CA LEU A 182 6.53 -22.06 6.26
C LEU A 182 7.35 -22.66 7.41
N LYS A 183 6.85 -22.66 8.64
CA LYS A 183 7.53 -23.28 9.80
C LYS A 183 7.68 -24.81 9.68
N LYS A 184 6.88 -25.48 8.86
CA LYS A 184 6.99 -26.92 8.62
C LYS A 184 8.08 -27.24 7.57
N ILE A 185 8.57 -26.23 6.84
CA ILE A 185 9.56 -26.38 5.76
C ILE A 185 10.95 -26.13 6.35
N SER A 186 11.72 -27.18 6.60
CA SER A 186 13.00 -27.13 7.33
C SER A 186 14.09 -26.30 6.64
N ASN A 187 14.02 -26.11 5.35
CA ASN A 187 14.97 -25.33 4.54
C ASN A 187 14.59 -23.83 4.43
N VAL A 188 13.54 -23.37 5.15
CA VAL A 188 13.15 -21.97 5.21
C VAL A 188 13.47 -21.39 6.60
N VAL A 189 14.27 -20.34 6.62
CA VAL A 189 14.64 -19.60 7.85
C VAL A 189 14.02 -18.22 7.81
N ILE A 190 13.24 -17.88 8.81
CA ILE A 190 12.62 -16.55 8.96
C ILE A 190 13.26 -15.84 10.15
N ARG A 191 13.81 -14.64 9.92
CA ARG A 191 14.43 -13.81 10.95
C ARG A 191 13.71 -12.48 11.07
N THR A 192 13.07 -12.25 12.20
CA THR A 192 12.55 -10.93 12.60
C THR A 192 13.66 -10.08 13.20
N ARG A 193 13.41 -8.76 13.36
CA ARG A 193 14.43 -7.80 13.81
C ARG A 193 15.71 -7.89 12.98
N SER A 194 15.54 -8.09 11.69
CA SER A 194 16.61 -8.30 10.71
C SER A 194 16.42 -7.35 9.53
N LYS A 195 17.10 -6.19 9.61
CA LYS A 195 16.99 -5.11 8.64
C LYS A 195 17.98 -5.29 7.51
N PHE A 196 17.51 -5.34 6.28
CA PHE A 196 18.35 -5.20 5.08
C PHE A 196 19.05 -3.84 5.07
N ASP A 197 20.34 -3.81 4.76
CA ASP A 197 21.12 -2.57 4.66
C ASP A 197 21.60 -2.28 3.25
N ASP A 198 22.15 -3.29 2.52
CA ASP A 198 22.65 -3.07 1.16
C ASP A 198 22.73 -4.35 0.33
N PHE A 199 22.83 -4.20 -0.99
CA PHE A 199 23.11 -5.28 -1.92
C PHE A 199 24.62 -5.56 -2.02
N ILE A 200 24.98 -6.81 -2.28
CA ILE A 200 26.34 -7.21 -2.68
C ILE A 200 26.27 -7.53 -4.18
N MET A 201 27.10 -6.82 -4.96
CA MET A 201 27.09 -6.85 -6.41
C MET A 201 28.26 -7.67 -6.97
N GLY A 202 27.98 -8.60 -7.84
CA GLY A 202 28.97 -9.31 -8.64
C GLY A 202 29.64 -8.39 -9.68
N GLU A 203 30.78 -8.81 -10.22
CA GLU A 203 31.51 -8.05 -11.23
C GLU A 203 30.73 -7.87 -12.54
N ASP A 204 29.79 -8.77 -12.83
CA ASP A 204 28.87 -8.70 -13.97
C ASP A 204 27.60 -7.88 -13.71
N GLY A 205 27.54 -7.15 -12.57
CA GLY A 205 26.38 -6.37 -12.14
C GLY A 205 25.21 -7.18 -11.59
N ALA A 206 25.39 -8.49 -11.35
CA ALA A 206 24.38 -9.32 -10.72
C ALA A 206 24.29 -9.05 -9.21
N VAL A 207 23.10 -9.13 -8.63
CA VAL A 207 22.93 -9.19 -7.18
C VAL A 207 23.27 -10.60 -6.70
N VAL A 208 24.37 -10.72 -5.92
CA VAL A 208 24.90 -12.01 -5.46
C VAL A 208 24.75 -12.21 -3.94
N GLY A 209 24.24 -11.20 -3.24
CA GLY A 209 24.04 -11.27 -1.81
C GLY A 209 23.54 -9.94 -1.23
N VAL A 210 23.45 -9.91 0.09
CA VAL A 210 23.01 -8.74 0.84
C VAL A 210 23.79 -8.59 2.14
N THR A 211 23.81 -7.37 2.66
CA THR A 211 24.13 -7.10 4.07
C THR A 211 22.84 -6.84 4.84
N TYR A 212 22.77 -7.29 6.07
CA TYR A 212 21.66 -7.03 6.97
C TYR A 212 22.14 -6.92 8.42
N ARG A 213 21.32 -6.33 9.28
CA ARG A 213 21.58 -6.28 10.73
C ARG A 213 20.58 -7.13 11.49
N SER A 214 21.07 -8.11 12.28
CA SER A 214 20.27 -8.87 13.24
C SER A 214 20.16 -8.14 14.58
N GLY A 215 19.10 -8.40 15.34
CA GLY A 215 18.83 -7.70 16.60
C GLY A 215 18.45 -6.23 16.40
N TYR A 216 18.05 -5.86 15.21
CA TYR A 216 17.58 -4.51 14.88
C TYR A 216 16.35 -4.12 15.70
N ARG A 217 16.33 -2.88 16.16
CA ARG A 217 15.21 -2.31 16.93
C ARG A 217 14.73 -1.04 16.21
N PHE A 218 13.60 -1.15 15.51
CA PHE A 218 12.96 0.00 14.88
C PHE A 218 12.69 1.11 15.92
N ASP A 219 13.05 2.35 15.61
CA ASP A 219 12.83 3.50 16.48
C ASP A 219 12.05 4.60 15.75
N ALA A 220 10.76 4.67 16.04
CA ALA A 220 9.86 5.67 15.48
C ALA A 220 10.13 7.12 15.94
N LYS A 221 11.05 7.33 16.89
CA LYS A 221 11.44 8.67 17.39
C LYS A 221 12.52 9.32 16.52
N LEU A 222 13.24 8.52 15.74
CA LEU A 222 14.23 9.03 14.81
C LEU A 222 13.57 9.75 13.64
N LYS A 223 14.22 10.79 13.13
CA LYS A 223 13.75 11.51 11.94
C LYS A 223 13.76 10.60 10.71
N SER A 224 14.75 9.74 10.60
CA SER A 224 14.83 8.67 9.62
C SER A 224 15.43 7.42 10.27
N ASP A 225 14.60 6.43 10.57
CA ASP A 225 15.07 5.15 11.12
C ASP A 225 16.05 4.43 10.19
N ASP A 226 15.84 4.50 8.88
CA ASP A 226 16.72 3.86 7.91
C ASP A 226 18.13 4.45 7.87
N LEU A 227 18.29 5.75 8.13
CA LEU A 227 19.58 6.45 8.09
C LEU A 227 20.28 6.55 9.45
N GLU A 228 19.52 6.83 10.51
CA GLU A 228 20.04 7.20 11.81
C GLU A 228 20.19 6.02 12.77
N ASN A 229 19.34 4.99 12.61
CA ASN A 229 19.35 3.83 13.49
C ASN A 229 20.59 2.97 13.27
N LYS A 230 21.41 2.80 14.31
CA LYS A 230 22.65 2.01 14.30
C LYS A 230 22.53 0.70 15.07
N SER A 231 21.31 0.34 15.52
CA SER A 231 21.09 -0.91 16.28
C SER A 231 21.30 -2.17 15.43
N GLY A 232 21.71 -3.24 16.10
CA GLY A 232 21.91 -4.54 15.49
C GLY A 232 23.36 -4.86 15.12
N LYS A 233 23.61 -6.13 14.80
CA LYS A 233 24.91 -6.65 14.34
C LYS A 233 24.85 -6.94 12.85
N THR A 234 25.80 -6.40 12.08
CA THR A 234 25.90 -6.58 10.64
C THR A 234 26.33 -7.99 10.27
N HIS A 235 25.71 -8.53 9.24
CA HIS A 235 26.00 -9.81 8.61
C HIS A 235 26.01 -9.69 7.10
N THR A 236 26.77 -10.57 6.45
CA THR A 236 26.84 -10.74 5.01
C THR A 236 26.25 -12.09 4.61
N VAL A 237 25.34 -12.10 3.63
CA VAL A 237 24.69 -13.34 3.15
C VAL A 237 24.83 -13.44 1.64
N ARG A 238 25.35 -14.59 1.17
CA ARG A 238 25.32 -14.95 -0.24
C ARG A 238 23.93 -15.43 -0.63
N ALA A 239 23.39 -14.93 -1.74
CA ALA A 239 22.18 -15.39 -2.38
C ALA A 239 22.56 -16.04 -3.73
N LYS A 240 22.61 -17.38 -3.78
CA LYS A 240 23.14 -18.10 -4.95
C LYS A 240 22.30 -17.92 -6.20
N LEU A 241 20.97 -17.86 -6.06
CA LEU A 241 20.02 -17.69 -7.16
C LEU A 241 19.49 -16.26 -7.24
N GLY A 242 19.46 -15.54 -6.11
CA GLY A 242 19.07 -14.14 -6.08
C GLY A 242 18.31 -13.69 -4.84
N VAL A 243 17.86 -12.44 -4.92
CA VAL A 243 17.17 -11.69 -3.86
C VAL A 243 15.78 -11.31 -4.33
N MET A 244 14.78 -11.52 -3.47
CA MET A 244 13.40 -11.08 -3.65
C MET A 244 13.11 -9.86 -2.79
N LEU A 245 12.73 -8.75 -3.41
CA LEU A 245 12.23 -7.56 -2.75
C LEU A 245 10.73 -7.71 -2.49
N ALA A 246 10.34 -7.76 -1.21
CA ALA A 246 8.97 -7.84 -0.72
C ALA A 246 8.75 -6.87 0.45
N ALA A 247 9.49 -5.75 0.44
CA ALA A 247 9.62 -4.82 1.57
C ALA A 247 8.39 -3.92 1.79
N GLY A 248 7.41 -3.95 0.86
CA GLY A 248 6.26 -3.05 0.89
C GLY A 248 6.58 -1.65 0.40
N GLY A 249 5.65 -0.71 0.63
CA GLY A 249 5.76 0.67 0.18
C GLY A 249 6.43 1.60 1.17
N PHE A 250 6.44 2.90 0.84
CA PHE A 250 7.19 3.94 1.55
C PHE A 250 6.30 4.98 2.28
N SER A 251 5.07 4.63 2.58
CA SER A 251 4.07 5.56 3.13
C SER A 251 4.46 6.20 4.49
N ARG A 252 5.38 5.59 5.24
CA ARG A 252 5.90 6.09 6.53
C ARG A 252 7.22 6.82 6.40
N ASP A 253 7.84 6.87 5.23
CA ASP A 253 9.03 7.67 4.98
C ASP A 253 8.62 9.13 4.73
N ILE A 254 8.73 9.96 5.76
CA ILE A 254 8.24 11.35 5.74
C ILE A 254 8.94 12.15 4.64
N TRP A 255 10.27 12.05 4.55
CA TRP A 255 11.04 12.79 3.55
C TRP A 255 10.73 12.32 2.13
N PHE A 256 10.80 11.00 1.90
CA PHE A 256 10.62 10.44 0.56
C PHE A 256 9.22 10.73 -0.01
N ARG A 257 8.16 10.54 0.79
CA ARG A 257 6.78 10.80 0.35
C ARG A 257 6.51 12.29 0.06
N GLN A 258 7.14 13.22 0.79
CA GLN A 258 7.03 14.67 0.54
C GLN A 258 7.72 15.08 -0.76
N VAL A 259 8.84 14.46 -1.09
CA VAL A 259 9.52 14.65 -2.39
C VAL A 259 8.62 14.19 -3.53
N GLN A 260 7.84 13.12 -3.32
CA GLN A 260 6.95 12.56 -4.35
C GLN A 260 5.64 13.36 -4.50
N ASP A 261 5.06 13.84 -3.41
CA ASP A 261 3.83 14.65 -3.42
C ASP A 261 3.95 15.80 -2.40
N PRO A 262 4.16 17.05 -2.86
CA PRO A 262 4.35 18.21 -1.97
C PRO A 262 3.09 18.61 -1.18
N ARG A 263 1.92 18.04 -1.46
CA ARG A 263 0.70 18.23 -0.65
C ARG A 263 0.78 17.47 0.66
N VAL A 264 1.64 16.46 0.73
CA VAL A 264 1.88 15.65 1.92
C VAL A 264 2.79 16.43 2.87
N VAL A 265 2.27 16.82 4.02
CA VAL A 265 3.03 17.49 5.09
C VAL A 265 3.54 16.46 6.12
N PRO A 266 4.51 16.83 6.99
CA PRO A 266 5.03 15.90 8.00
C PRO A 266 3.95 15.32 8.92
N THR A 267 2.90 16.10 9.21
CA THR A 267 1.75 15.69 10.04
C THR A 267 0.75 14.78 9.31
N THR A 268 0.81 14.67 7.98
CA THR A 268 -0.03 13.72 7.24
C THR A 268 0.30 12.31 7.69
N ASP A 269 -0.64 11.65 8.36
CA ASP A 269 -0.44 10.30 8.88
C ASP A 269 -0.60 9.24 7.77
N SER A 270 -0.30 8.00 8.09
CA SER A 270 -0.48 6.83 7.22
C SER A 270 -1.20 5.73 7.97
N THR A 271 -2.05 4.98 7.27
CA THR A 271 -2.74 3.79 7.80
C THR A 271 -1.80 2.59 7.96
N ASN A 272 -0.57 2.69 7.46
CA ASN A 272 0.39 1.60 7.39
C ASN A 272 1.18 1.46 8.69
N GLN A 273 1.76 0.28 8.89
CA GLN A 273 2.65 0.01 10.03
C GLN A 273 3.94 0.86 9.95
N PRO A 274 4.59 1.17 11.09
CA PRO A 274 5.69 2.14 11.13
C PRO A 274 6.90 1.81 10.27
N GLY A 275 7.19 0.53 10.04
CA GLY A 275 8.34 0.09 9.25
C GLY A 275 8.19 0.23 7.72
N ALA A 276 7.07 0.76 7.21
CA ALA A 276 6.84 0.98 5.77
C ALA A 276 7.63 2.20 5.26
N THR A 277 8.95 2.07 5.18
CA THR A 277 9.91 3.11 4.80
C THR A 277 10.57 2.82 3.46
N ALA A 278 11.19 3.83 2.82
CA ALA A 278 11.75 3.74 1.48
C ALA A 278 13.14 3.06 1.40
N GLY A 279 13.74 2.63 2.51
CA GLY A 279 15.14 2.21 2.55
C GLY A 279 15.51 1.15 1.50
N VAL A 280 14.69 0.10 1.36
CA VAL A 280 14.93 -0.97 0.35
C VAL A 280 14.75 -0.44 -1.07
N LEU A 281 13.72 0.37 -1.31
CA LEU A 281 13.47 0.98 -2.62
C LEU A 281 14.62 1.89 -3.04
N ILE A 282 15.08 2.78 -2.15
CA ILE A 282 16.21 3.69 -2.42
C ILE A 282 17.47 2.91 -2.79
N LYS A 283 17.76 1.81 -2.08
CA LYS A 283 18.90 0.95 -2.39
C LYS A 283 18.75 0.25 -3.75
N ALA A 284 17.55 -0.21 -4.09
CA ALA A 284 17.28 -0.80 -5.39
C ALA A 284 17.45 0.22 -6.53
N LEU A 285 16.95 1.45 -6.36
CA LEU A 285 17.19 2.55 -7.30
C LEU A 285 18.69 2.88 -7.43
N GLY A 286 19.42 2.85 -6.31
CA GLY A 286 20.87 3.10 -6.26
C GLY A 286 21.70 2.12 -7.09
N ILE A 287 21.28 0.86 -7.21
CA ILE A 287 21.93 -0.15 -8.07
C ILE A 287 21.37 -0.17 -9.51
N GLY A 288 20.58 0.84 -9.89
CA GLY A 288 20.11 1.05 -11.25
C GLY A 288 18.74 0.44 -11.59
N ALA A 289 17.93 0.05 -10.61
CA ALA A 289 16.55 -0.36 -10.88
C ALA A 289 15.73 0.81 -11.44
N ALA A 290 14.90 0.55 -12.46
CA ALA A 290 14.05 1.56 -13.07
C ALA A 290 12.89 1.96 -12.13
N PRO A 291 12.71 3.27 -11.81
CA PRO A 291 11.57 3.73 -11.04
C PRO A 291 10.28 3.76 -11.88
N VAL A 292 9.15 3.42 -11.26
CA VAL A 292 7.82 3.52 -11.88
C VAL A 292 6.87 4.23 -10.92
N GLN A 293 6.17 5.27 -11.39
CA GLN A 293 4.99 5.86 -10.75
C GLN A 293 5.16 6.28 -9.27
N LEU A 294 6.35 6.67 -8.83
CA LEU A 294 6.66 6.98 -7.42
C LEU A 294 5.82 8.15 -6.86
N CYS A 295 5.39 9.09 -7.71
CA CYS A 295 4.59 10.25 -7.29
C CYS A 295 3.10 9.94 -7.05
N TRP A 296 2.64 8.72 -7.29
CA TRP A 296 1.26 8.34 -7.07
C TRP A 296 1.07 7.70 -5.70
N LEU A 297 0.44 8.46 -4.81
CA LEU A 297 0.08 8.02 -3.46
C LEU A 297 -1.43 7.83 -3.37
N GLN A 298 -1.90 6.69 -2.89
CA GLN A 298 -3.30 6.49 -2.58
C GLN A 298 -3.59 6.92 -1.15
N PHE A 299 -4.54 7.81 -1.02
CA PHE A 299 -5.07 8.23 0.26
C PHE A 299 -6.32 7.45 0.64
N LEU A 300 -6.54 7.28 1.92
CA LEU A 300 -7.80 6.79 2.49
C LEU A 300 -8.59 8.01 3.00
N PRO A 301 -9.62 8.46 2.26
CA PRO A 301 -10.34 9.70 2.54
C PRO A 301 -11.47 9.52 3.56
N TYR A 302 -11.35 8.56 4.48
CA TYR A 302 -12.34 8.23 5.51
C TYR A 302 -11.75 8.26 6.91
N CYS A 303 -10.53 8.74 7.06
CA CYS A 303 -9.81 8.71 8.33
C CYS A 303 -10.19 9.88 9.22
N ASN A 304 -10.03 9.69 10.53
CA ASN A 304 -10.17 10.77 11.51
C ASN A 304 -8.79 11.40 11.78
N PRO A 305 -8.68 12.75 11.83
CA PRO A 305 -7.39 13.42 12.04
C PRO A 305 -6.80 13.19 13.45
N HIS A 306 -7.64 12.87 14.44
CA HIS A 306 -7.23 12.70 15.84
C HIS A 306 -6.84 11.24 16.18
N GLU A 307 -7.03 10.31 15.25
CA GLU A 307 -6.60 8.92 15.40
C GLU A 307 -5.25 8.68 14.72
N LYS A 308 -4.42 7.80 15.29
CA LYS A 308 -3.18 7.35 14.64
C LYS A 308 -3.40 6.10 13.81
N GLY A 309 -2.67 6.01 12.69
CA GLY A 309 -2.76 4.85 11.81
C GLY A 309 -4.12 4.71 11.14
N PHE A 310 -4.61 3.47 11.02
CA PHE A 310 -5.93 3.21 10.43
C PHE A 310 -7.06 3.77 11.30
N GLY A 311 -6.91 3.74 12.63
CA GLY A 311 -7.94 4.15 13.58
C GLY A 311 -9.12 3.18 13.65
N VAL A 312 -10.14 3.55 14.41
CA VAL A 312 -11.37 2.76 14.58
C VAL A 312 -12.56 3.34 13.81
N THR A 313 -12.45 4.59 13.36
CA THR A 313 -13.55 5.38 12.77
C THR A 313 -13.75 5.10 11.28
N VAL A 314 -12.74 4.59 10.58
CA VAL A 314 -12.72 4.45 9.10
C VAL A 314 -13.95 3.73 8.55
N ASN A 315 -14.36 2.61 9.15
CA ASN A 315 -15.51 1.83 8.68
C ASN A 315 -16.83 2.58 8.91
N PHE A 316 -16.97 3.28 10.04
CA PHE A 316 -18.13 4.15 10.30
C PHE A 316 -18.21 5.26 9.25
N THR A 317 -17.12 6.02 9.08
CA THR A 317 -17.08 7.14 8.13
C THR A 317 -17.40 6.68 6.71
N ASN A 318 -16.82 5.54 6.28
CA ASN A 318 -17.07 5.02 4.93
C ASN A 318 -18.53 4.56 4.78
N HIS A 319 -18.96 3.60 5.61
CA HIS A 319 -20.24 2.91 5.38
C HIS A 319 -21.46 3.69 5.85
N ALA A 320 -21.36 4.53 6.89
CA ALA A 320 -22.47 5.37 7.31
C ALA A 320 -22.50 6.70 6.58
N CYS A 321 -21.41 7.45 6.64
CA CYS A 321 -21.45 8.84 6.19
C CYS A 321 -21.20 8.97 4.68
N MET A 322 -20.18 8.26 4.12
CA MET A 322 -19.89 8.39 2.69
C MET A 322 -20.84 7.58 1.81
N ASP A 323 -21.18 6.35 2.22
CA ASP A 323 -22.08 5.52 1.42
C ASP A 323 -23.55 5.96 1.53
N LEU A 324 -24.01 6.43 2.69
CA LEU A 324 -25.44 6.69 2.97
C LEU A 324 -25.75 8.10 3.42
N GLY A 325 -24.82 8.80 4.12
CA GLY A 325 -24.96 10.17 4.60
C GLY A 325 -24.36 11.20 3.65
N LEU A 326 -23.79 12.27 4.19
CA LEU A 326 -23.16 13.36 3.43
C LEU A 326 -21.89 13.90 4.14
N VAL A 327 -21.05 14.61 3.36
CA VAL A 327 -19.85 15.29 3.88
C VAL A 327 -19.88 16.76 3.53
N VAL A 328 -19.69 17.63 4.52
CA VAL A 328 -19.75 19.08 4.34
C VAL A 328 -18.45 19.78 4.73
N ASP A 329 -18.10 20.83 4.01
CA ASP A 329 -17.11 21.81 4.44
C ASP A 329 -17.70 22.69 5.54
N ARG A 330 -17.09 22.72 6.73
CA ARG A 330 -17.60 23.50 7.88
C ARG A 330 -17.66 25.00 7.63
N ARG A 331 -16.78 25.56 6.78
CA ARG A 331 -16.75 26.99 6.45
C ARG A 331 -17.95 27.42 5.61
N THR A 332 -18.40 26.55 4.71
CA THR A 332 -19.49 26.84 3.78
C THR A 332 -20.81 26.23 4.20
N GLY A 333 -20.78 25.16 5.02
CA GLY A 333 -21.93 24.33 5.38
C GLY A 333 -22.45 23.49 4.22
N LYS A 334 -21.71 23.35 3.12
CA LYS A 334 -22.15 22.69 1.88
C LYS A 334 -21.35 21.44 1.57
N ARG A 335 -21.97 20.50 0.89
CA ARG A 335 -21.27 19.39 0.21
C ARG A 335 -20.30 19.95 -0.82
N PHE A 336 -19.24 19.23 -1.13
CA PHE A 336 -18.18 19.67 -2.04
C PHE A 336 -17.65 18.54 -2.96
N MET A 337 -18.23 17.36 -2.88
CA MET A 337 -17.82 16.20 -3.69
C MET A 337 -18.93 15.18 -3.84
N ASP A 338 -18.78 14.25 -4.77
CA ASP A 338 -19.49 12.98 -4.78
C ASP A 338 -18.84 12.04 -3.74
N GLU A 339 -19.56 11.71 -2.68
CA GLU A 339 -19.10 10.82 -1.61
C GLU A 339 -18.92 9.36 -2.07
N HIS A 340 -19.52 8.97 -3.21
CA HIS A 340 -19.32 7.66 -3.86
C HIS A 340 -18.21 7.64 -4.90
N ALA A 341 -17.61 8.78 -5.23
CA ALA A 341 -16.51 8.85 -6.19
C ALA A 341 -15.32 7.96 -5.77
N GLY A 342 -14.44 7.66 -6.71
CA GLY A 342 -13.20 6.94 -6.46
C GLY A 342 -12.32 7.63 -5.40
N ARG A 343 -11.49 6.84 -4.70
CA ARG A 343 -10.67 7.34 -3.57
C ARG A 343 -9.84 8.56 -3.92
N LYS A 344 -9.23 8.58 -5.12
CA LYS A 344 -8.43 9.72 -5.58
C LYS A 344 -9.25 11.00 -5.69
N ILE A 345 -10.43 10.94 -6.27
CA ILE A 345 -11.32 12.10 -6.46
C ILE A 345 -11.74 12.67 -5.10
N LYS A 346 -12.17 11.82 -4.17
CA LYS A 346 -12.51 12.22 -2.79
C LYS A 346 -11.31 12.82 -2.06
N ALA A 347 -10.15 12.20 -2.16
CA ALA A 347 -8.94 12.69 -1.51
C ALA A 347 -8.52 14.06 -2.03
N ASP A 348 -8.55 14.28 -3.35
CA ASP A 348 -8.24 15.58 -3.95
C ASP A 348 -9.24 16.67 -3.52
N ALA A 349 -10.53 16.34 -3.41
CA ALA A 349 -11.56 17.26 -2.89
C ALA A 349 -11.32 17.59 -1.41
N ILE A 350 -11.01 16.61 -0.57
CA ILE A 350 -10.69 16.82 0.86
C ILE A 350 -9.43 17.68 1.01
N PHE A 351 -8.37 17.46 0.24
CA PHE A 351 -7.17 18.32 0.29
C PHE A 351 -7.48 19.79 0.00
N LYS A 352 -8.38 20.07 -0.94
CA LYS A 352 -8.80 21.45 -1.26
C LYS A 352 -9.54 22.11 -0.09
N VAL A 353 -10.39 21.35 0.61
CA VAL A 353 -11.17 21.85 1.76
C VAL A 353 -10.29 22.01 2.99
N VAL A 354 -9.45 21.02 3.30
CA VAL A 354 -8.56 21.06 4.47
C VAL A 354 -7.59 22.25 4.38
N GLY A 355 -6.96 22.43 3.22
CA GLY A 355 -6.02 23.53 2.99
C GLY A 355 -4.88 23.54 4.01
N LYS A 356 -4.32 24.74 4.24
CA LYS A 356 -3.23 24.93 5.22
C LYS A 356 -3.73 25.11 6.66
N ASP A 357 -5.03 25.41 6.84
CA ASP A 357 -5.62 25.78 8.12
C ASP A 357 -6.27 24.57 8.82
N GLU A 358 -6.01 23.37 8.34
CA GLU A 358 -6.55 22.11 8.89
C GLU A 358 -8.09 22.14 9.03
N ASN A 359 -8.78 22.74 8.04
CA ASN A 359 -10.23 22.80 7.99
C ASN A 359 -10.81 21.41 7.64
N TYR A 360 -10.79 20.48 8.59
CA TYR A 360 -11.30 19.13 8.38
C TYR A 360 -12.79 19.13 8.09
N PRO A 361 -13.27 18.57 6.95
CA PRO A 361 -14.68 18.45 6.65
C PRO A 361 -15.38 17.51 7.64
N ILE A 362 -16.69 17.68 7.76
CA ILE A 362 -17.53 16.93 8.68
C ILE A 362 -18.40 15.94 7.91
N ALA A 363 -18.27 14.67 8.22
CA ALA A 363 -19.12 13.61 7.71
C ALA A 363 -20.29 13.38 8.68
N VAL A 364 -21.50 13.28 8.14
CA VAL A 364 -22.75 13.27 8.91
C VAL A 364 -23.66 12.14 8.45
N CYS A 365 -24.30 11.47 9.41
CA CYS A 365 -25.40 10.53 9.17
C CYS A 365 -26.42 10.58 10.32
N ASP A 366 -27.49 9.82 10.19
CA ASP A 366 -28.55 9.73 11.20
C ASP A 366 -28.69 8.32 11.82
N ASP A 367 -29.61 8.18 12.76
CA ASP A 367 -29.87 6.93 13.49
C ASP A 367 -30.39 5.79 12.58
N ALA A 368 -31.16 6.11 11.54
CA ALA A 368 -31.67 5.11 10.61
C ALA A 368 -30.52 4.50 9.79
N ILE A 369 -29.58 5.34 9.36
CA ILE A 369 -28.33 4.91 8.66
C ILE A 369 -27.48 4.06 9.61
N VAL A 370 -27.26 4.53 10.84
CA VAL A 370 -26.46 3.77 11.85
C VAL A 370 -27.05 2.40 12.11
N LYS A 371 -28.38 2.25 12.16
CA LYS A 371 -29.05 0.96 12.32
C LYS A 371 -28.96 0.06 11.08
N ALA A 372 -28.73 0.62 9.92
CA ALA A 372 -28.62 -0.11 8.65
C ALA A 372 -27.24 -0.69 8.39
N ILE A 373 -26.20 -0.19 9.04
CA ILE A 373 -24.82 -0.66 8.89
C ILE A 373 -24.46 -1.71 9.97
N ASN A 374 -23.28 -2.30 9.83
CA ASN A 374 -22.77 -3.26 10.82
C ASN A 374 -22.56 -2.55 12.18
N PRO A 375 -23.22 -3.03 13.29
CA PRO A 375 -23.09 -2.42 14.61
C PRO A 375 -21.65 -2.36 15.14
N SER A 376 -20.77 -3.27 14.73
CA SER A 376 -19.36 -3.26 15.12
C SER A 376 -18.61 -2.01 14.64
N PHE A 377 -19.11 -1.32 13.61
CA PHE A 377 -18.50 -0.08 13.09
C PHE A 377 -18.85 1.15 13.91
N VAL A 378 -19.85 1.06 14.77
CA VAL A 378 -20.42 2.21 15.50
C VAL A 378 -19.97 2.26 16.96
N LYS A 379 -19.98 1.12 17.63
CA LYS A 379 -19.79 1.01 19.08
C LYS A 379 -18.48 1.64 19.55
N LEU A 380 -17.37 1.14 19.05
CA LEU A 380 -16.05 1.57 19.50
C LEU A 380 -15.74 3.05 19.17
N PRO A 381 -16.05 3.58 17.96
CA PRO A 381 -15.90 5.00 17.70
C PRO A 381 -16.70 5.94 18.63
N LEU A 382 -17.90 5.53 19.03
CA LEU A 382 -18.71 6.28 20.01
C LEU A 382 -18.10 6.24 21.40
N GLU A 383 -17.67 5.06 21.87
CA GLU A 383 -17.02 4.88 23.18
C GLU A 383 -15.72 5.69 23.29
N MET A 384 -14.97 5.81 22.20
CA MET A 384 -13.74 6.59 22.13
C MET A 384 -13.99 8.10 21.91
N GLY A 385 -15.24 8.52 21.63
CA GLY A 385 -15.60 9.90 21.38
C GLY A 385 -15.08 10.47 20.05
N THR A 386 -14.60 9.61 19.13
CA THR A 386 -14.17 10.02 17.78
C THR A 386 -15.37 10.27 16.86
N VAL A 387 -16.46 9.56 17.07
CA VAL A 387 -17.79 9.87 16.54
C VAL A 387 -18.62 10.51 17.65
N LYS A 388 -19.26 11.62 17.36
CA LYS A 388 -20.12 12.33 18.32
C LYS A 388 -21.59 12.21 17.94
N LYS A 389 -22.47 12.20 18.95
CA LYS A 389 -23.92 12.02 18.82
C LYS A 389 -24.64 13.29 19.29
N PHE A 390 -25.68 13.70 18.54
CA PHE A 390 -26.45 14.93 18.78
C PHE A 390 -27.94 14.67 18.62
N ASN A 391 -28.78 15.42 19.36
CA ASN A 391 -30.24 15.32 19.24
C ASN A 391 -30.77 16.14 18.05
N THR A 392 -30.08 17.22 17.68
CA THR A 392 -30.46 18.09 16.57
C THR A 392 -29.30 18.39 15.64
N LEU A 393 -29.60 18.79 14.39
CA LEU A 393 -28.60 19.24 13.43
C LEU A 393 -27.98 20.60 13.84
N GLU A 394 -28.73 21.42 14.55
CA GLU A 394 -28.27 22.70 15.09
C GLU A 394 -27.18 22.49 16.15
N GLU A 395 -27.40 21.58 17.11
CA GLU A 395 -26.39 21.20 18.12
C GLU A 395 -25.10 20.65 17.44
N LEU A 396 -25.26 19.84 16.40
CA LEU A 396 -24.14 19.31 15.62
C LEU A 396 -23.37 20.44 14.93
N ALA A 397 -24.09 21.37 14.27
CA ALA A 397 -23.46 22.49 13.59
C ALA A 397 -22.66 23.39 14.57
N ASP A 398 -23.22 23.69 15.74
CA ASP A 398 -22.56 24.49 16.78
C ASP A 398 -21.31 23.78 17.32
N ALA A 399 -21.40 22.45 17.58
CA ALA A 399 -20.29 21.69 18.14
C ALA A 399 -19.07 21.58 17.21
N PHE A 400 -19.28 21.61 15.90
CA PHE A 400 -18.21 21.52 14.90
C PHE A 400 -17.89 22.88 14.22
N GLY A 401 -18.56 23.95 14.59
CA GLY A 401 -18.39 25.27 13.98
C GLY A 401 -18.78 25.32 12.51
N ILE A 402 -19.84 24.57 12.13
CA ILE A 402 -20.35 24.54 10.75
C ILE A 402 -21.23 25.78 10.55
N LYS A 403 -21.17 26.41 9.37
CA LYS A 403 -22.08 27.51 8.99
C LYS A 403 -23.53 27.03 9.00
N LYS A 404 -24.22 27.24 10.12
CA LYS A 404 -25.47 26.59 10.53
C LYS A 404 -26.57 26.64 9.46
N ASP A 405 -26.99 27.84 9.05
CA ASP A 405 -28.13 27.98 8.12
C ASP A 405 -27.86 27.32 6.78
N ALA A 406 -26.62 27.43 6.28
CA ALA A 406 -26.21 26.79 5.06
C ALA A 406 -26.19 25.27 5.18
N PHE A 407 -25.76 24.75 6.33
CA PHE A 407 -25.75 23.31 6.62
C PHE A 407 -27.17 22.72 6.70
N LEU A 408 -28.08 23.37 7.42
CA LEU A 408 -29.47 22.91 7.51
C LEU A 408 -30.15 22.89 6.13
N ALA A 409 -29.91 23.93 5.32
CA ALA A 409 -30.40 23.98 3.94
C ALA A 409 -29.80 22.86 3.08
N GLU A 410 -28.49 22.56 3.25
CA GLU A 410 -27.80 21.51 2.50
C GLU A 410 -28.31 20.10 2.86
N VAL A 411 -28.52 19.80 4.14
CA VAL A 411 -29.12 18.54 4.58
C VAL A 411 -30.53 18.36 3.99
N LYS A 412 -31.35 19.41 4.04
CA LYS A 412 -32.69 19.38 3.42
C LYS A 412 -32.62 19.12 1.92
N ARG A 413 -31.65 19.75 1.24
CA ARG A 413 -31.42 19.57 -0.22
C ARG A 413 -30.98 18.14 -0.53
N PHE A 414 -30.00 17.60 0.21
CA PHE A 414 -29.54 16.23 0.07
C PHE A 414 -30.68 15.21 0.25
N ASN A 415 -31.50 15.39 1.32
CA ASN A 415 -32.67 14.54 1.55
C ASN A 415 -33.69 14.60 0.39
N GLY A 416 -33.82 15.78 -0.25
CA GLY A 416 -34.61 15.94 -1.47
C GLY A 416 -34.07 15.09 -2.64
N PHE A 417 -32.77 15.06 -2.84
CA PHE A 417 -32.11 14.24 -3.86
C PHE A 417 -32.29 12.75 -3.58
N VAL A 418 -32.17 12.31 -2.33
CA VAL A 418 -32.41 10.90 -1.95
C VAL A 418 -33.85 10.49 -2.30
N LYS A 419 -34.84 11.33 -1.99
CA LYS A 419 -36.24 11.08 -2.35
C LYS A 419 -36.49 11.05 -3.86
N ALA A 420 -35.83 11.94 -4.60
CA ALA A 420 -35.93 12.01 -6.07
C ALA A 420 -35.14 10.90 -6.78
N GLY A 421 -34.21 10.23 -6.07
CA GLY A 421 -33.29 9.25 -6.66
C GLY A 421 -32.24 9.86 -7.60
N LYS A 422 -32.03 11.19 -7.54
CA LYS A 422 -31.11 11.93 -8.42
C LYS A 422 -30.38 13.03 -7.65
N ASP A 423 -29.04 12.95 -7.62
CA ASP A 423 -28.17 14.02 -7.11
C ASP A 423 -27.85 15.00 -8.24
N GLU A 424 -28.38 16.22 -8.16
CA GLU A 424 -28.17 17.25 -9.19
C GLU A 424 -26.84 17.99 -9.04
N ASP A 425 -26.17 17.88 -7.87
CA ASP A 425 -24.94 18.61 -7.60
C ASP A 425 -23.70 17.85 -8.07
N PHE A 426 -23.65 16.54 -7.80
CA PHE A 426 -22.44 15.73 -8.03
C PHE A 426 -22.70 14.45 -8.82
N ASN A 427 -23.94 14.20 -9.25
CA ASN A 427 -24.37 12.97 -9.94
C ASN A 427 -24.05 11.68 -9.14
N ARG A 428 -24.09 11.77 -7.80
CA ARG A 428 -23.88 10.63 -6.90
C ARG A 428 -24.95 9.56 -7.16
N ILE A 429 -24.55 8.31 -7.17
CA ILE A 429 -25.47 7.18 -7.32
C ILE A 429 -26.23 6.97 -6.01
N LEU A 430 -27.50 7.36 -5.97
CA LEU A 430 -28.36 7.31 -4.78
C LEU A 430 -29.14 5.99 -4.60
N THR A 431 -29.05 5.06 -5.55
CA THR A 431 -29.71 3.74 -5.44
C THR A 431 -29.22 2.93 -4.25
N PHE A 432 -27.95 3.15 -3.82
CA PHE A 432 -27.38 2.53 -2.64
C PHE A 432 -28.01 3.00 -1.33
N ASN A 433 -28.57 4.22 -1.28
CA ASN A 433 -29.22 4.78 -0.09
C ASN A 433 -30.49 4.01 0.30
N LYS A 434 -31.14 3.31 -0.64
CA LYS A 434 -32.39 2.55 -0.38
C LYS A 434 -33.45 3.38 0.38
N GLY A 435 -33.52 4.68 0.09
CA GLY A 435 -34.42 5.63 0.74
C GLY A 435 -33.97 6.11 2.13
N LEU A 436 -32.77 5.74 2.61
CA LEU A 436 -32.17 6.29 3.82
C LEU A 436 -31.67 7.71 3.56
N ASP A 437 -32.13 8.66 4.35
CA ASP A 437 -31.73 10.06 4.31
C ASP A 437 -31.25 10.52 5.68
N VAL A 438 -30.85 11.78 5.84
CA VAL A 438 -30.38 12.33 7.11
C VAL A 438 -31.50 13.15 7.75
N SER A 439 -32.51 12.47 8.30
CA SER A 439 -33.71 13.13 8.86
C SER A 439 -34.12 12.64 10.25
N LYS A 440 -33.63 11.51 10.73
CA LYS A 440 -34.09 10.86 11.97
C LYS A 440 -33.07 10.99 13.09
N PRO A 441 -33.32 11.82 14.12
CA PRO A 441 -32.41 11.91 15.26
C PRO A 441 -32.31 10.57 16.00
N PRO A 442 -31.19 10.33 16.75
CA PRO A 442 -30.05 11.20 16.86
C PRO A 442 -29.17 11.23 15.59
N PHE A 443 -28.43 12.34 15.44
CA PHE A 443 -27.47 12.53 14.36
C PHE A 443 -26.06 12.21 14.85
N TYR A 444 -25.22 11.76 13.93
CA TYR A 444 -23.84 11.39 14.22
C TYR A 444 -22.89 12.12 13.28
N ALA A 445 -21.77 12.58 13.82
CA ALA A 445 -20.79 13.31 13.03
C ALA A 445 -19.36 12.99 13.41
N VAL A 446 -18.46 13.12 12.42
CA VAL A 446 -17.03 12.87 12.55
C VAL A 446 -16.23 13.78 11.63
N GLU A 447 -15.06 14.23 12.10
CA GLU A 447 -14.09 14.94 11.27
C GLU A 447 -13.38 13.96 10.33
N VAL A 448 -13.12 14.41 9.09
CA VAL A 448 -12.54 13.57 8.04
C VAL A 448 -11.23 14.16 7.53
N CYS A 449 -10.23 13.30 7.36
CA CYS A 449 -8.96 13.65 6.73
C CYS A 449 -8.46 12.56 5.78
N ASN A 450 -7.48 12.92 4.97
CA ASN A 450 -6.71 11.99 4.17
C ASN A 450 -5.57 11.39 4.98
N LYS A 451 -5.39 10.06 4.95
CA LYS A 451 -4.14 9.40 5.36
C LYS A 451 -3.56 8.59 4.22
N ILE A 452 -2.24 8.53 4.11
CA ILE A 452 -1.61 7.70 3.08
C ILE A 452 -1.90 6.22 3.38
N HIS A 453 -2.39 5.51 2.37
CA HIS A 453 -2.84 4.13 2.52
C HIS A 453 -2.03 3.14 1.69
N HIS A 454 -1.56 3.56 0.51
CA HIS A 454 -0.81 2.73 -0.42
C HIS A 454 0.08 3.61 -1.29
N THR A 455 1.26 3.10 -1.67
CA THR A 455 2.15 3.75 -2.64
C THR A 455 2.11 2.95 -3.93
N MET A 456 1.67 3.60 -5.05
CA MET A 456 1.49 2.89 -6.32
C MET A 456 2.80 2.59 -7.01
N GLY A 457 3.82 3.42 -6.74
CA GLY A 457 5.12 3.33 -7.39
C GLY A 457 6.12 2.47 -6.64
N GLY A 458 7.12 2.02 -7.39
CA GLY A 458 8.20 1.18 -6.89
C GLY A 458 9.23 0.93 -7.97
N VAL A 459 9.94 -0.19 -7.92
CA VAL A 459 10.82 -0.65 -8.99
C VAL A 459 10.00 -1.24 -10.14
N MET A 460 10.46 -1.07 -11.38
CA MET A 460 9.88 -1.72 -12.56
C MET A 460 10.15 -3.21 -12.53
N ILE A 461 9.10 -4.02 -12.80
CA ILE A 461 9.20 -5.47 -12.97
C ILE A 461 8.62 -5.91 -14.31
N ASN A 462 8.99 -7.11 -14.74
CA ASN A 462 8.35 -7.83 -15.84
C ASN A 462 7.39 -8.92 -15.33
N GLU A 463 6.76 -9.66 -16.24
CA GLU A 463 5.80 -10.74 -15.95
C GLU A 463 6.42 -11.92 -15.17
N LYS A 464 7.75 -12.00 -15.11
CA LYS A 464 8.51 -12.97 -14.32
C LYS A 464 8.94 -12.43 -12.95
N ALA A 465 8.41 -11.27 -12.54
CA ALA A 465 8.79 -10.57 -11.31
C ALA A 465 10.27 -10.12 -11.26
N GLN A 466 10.99 -10.11 -12.39
CA GLN A 466 12.38 -9.66 -12.45
C GLN A 466 12.43 -8.13 -12.46
N VAL A 467 13.31 -7.54 -11.65
CA VAL A 467 13.53 -6.09 -11.61
C VAL A 467 14.28 -5.63 -12.84
N ILE A 468 13.79 -4.59 -13.49
CA ILE A 468 14.36 -4.03 -14.73
C ILE A 468 15.32 -2.90 -14.43
N SER A 469 16.47 -2.92 -15.09
CA SER A 469 17.47 -1.84 -15.06
C SER A 469 17.02 -0.64 -15.88
N ALA A 470 17.13 0.57 -15.31
CA ALA A 470 16.88 1.83 -16.01
C ALA A 470 17.91 2.12 -17.13
N VAL A 471 19.10 1.54 -17.01
CA VAL A 471 20.21 1.79 -17.94
C VAL A 471 20.24 0.74 -19.05
N MET A 472 20.09 -0.55 -18.68
CA MET A 472 20.21 -1.65 -19.63
C MET A 472 18.87 -2.00 -20.32
N HIS A 473 17.75 -1.50 -19.79
CA HIS A 473 16.38 -1.88 -20.21
C HIS A 473 16.13 -3.40 -20.19
N ALA A 474 16.84 -4.10 -19.31
CA ALA A 474 16.86 -5.55 -19.17
C ALA A 474 16.83 -5.93 -17.68
N PRO A 475 16.50 -7.20 -17.34
CA PRO A 475 16.51 -7.64 -15.95
C PRO A 475 17.88 -7.49 -15.27
N ILE A 476 17.89 -6.95 -14.05
CA ILE A 476 19.06 -7.03 -13.16
C ILE A 476 19.16 -8.48 -12.69
N LYS A 477 20.24 -9.15 -13.06
CA LYS A 477 20.46 -10.56 -12.70
C LYS A 477 20.38 -10.76 -11.18
N GLY A 478 19.69 -11.80 -10.75
CA GLY A 478 19.55 -12.14 -9.35
C GLY A 478 18.65 -11.20 -8.54
N LEU A 479 17.87 -10.30 -9.17
CA LEU A 479 16.97 -9.38 -8.46
C LEU A 479 15.53 -9.51 -8.92
N TYR A 480 14.63 -9.77 -7.97
CA TYR A 480 13.19 -9.92 -8.16
C TYR A 480 12.43 -9.00 -7.22
N ALA A 481 11.20 -8.62 -7.57
CA ALA A 481 10.34 -7.83 -6.71
C ALA A 481 8.86 -8.17 -6.91
N GLY A 482 8.04 -7.92 -5.87
CA GLY A 482 6.59 -8.06 -5.96
C GLY A 482 5.86 -7.40 -4.80
N GLY A 483 4.59 -7.06 -5.01
CA GLY A 483 3.77 -6.26 -4.11
C GLY A 483 4.17 -4.79 -4.11
N GLU A 484 3.87 -4.06 -3.05
CA GLU A 484 3.93 -2.59 -2.99
C GLU A 484 5.33 -1.97 -3.22
N VAL A 485 6.41 -2.75 -3.20
CA VAL A 485 7.76 -2.29 -3.57
C VAL A 485 7.97 -2.23 -5.07
N ALA A 486 7.11 -2.91 -5.85
CA ALA A 486 7.09 -2.88 -7.30
C ALA A 486 6.01 -1.92 -7.81
N GLY A 487 6.31 -1.16 -8.86
CA GLY A 487 5.38 -0.23 -9.50
C GLY A 487 4.80 -0.78 -10.81
N GLY A 488 3.79 -0.07 -11.35
CA GLY A 488 3.20 -0.33 -12.66
C GLY A 488 1.84 -1.03 -12.64
N VAL A 489 1.55 -1.86 -11.63
CA VAL A 489 0.28 -2.61 -11.58
C VAL A 489 -0.92 -1.68 -11.40
N HIS A 490 -0.82 -0.66 -10.56
CA HIS A 490 -1.98 0.08 -10.06
C HIS A 490 -2.23 1.43 -10.75
N GLY A 491 -1.29 1.92 -11.55
CA GLY A 491 -1.42 3.24 -12.18
C GLY A 491 -1.49 4.37 -11.14
N ALA A 492 -2.39 5.33 -11.36
CA ALA A 492 -2.55 6.51 -10.50
C ALA A 492 -3.36 6.24 -9.23
N SER A 493 -4.22 5.21 -9.25
CA SER A 493 -5.10 4.82 -8.16
C SER A 493 -5.36 3.32 -8.21
N ARG A 494 -5.24 2.67 -7.07
CA ARG A 494 -5.40 1.23 -6.96
C ARG A 494 -6.87 0.85 -6.81
N LEU A 495 -7.40 0.07 -7.74
CA LEU A 495 -8.71 -0.54 -7.64
C LEU A 495 -8.83 -1.40 -6.37
N GLY A 496 -9.97 -1.34 -5.67
CA GLY A 496 -10.22 -2.09 -4.44
C GLY A 496 -9.81 -3.56 -4.57
N THR A 497 -9.27 -4.16 -3.50
CA THR A 497 -8.93 -5.59 -3.38
C THR A 497 -7.82 -6.13 -4.33
N VAL A 498 -7.32 -5.33 -5.28
CA VAL A 498 -6.29 -5.77 -6.26
C VAL A 498 -4.89 -5.86 -5.64
N ALA A 499 -4.54 -5.07 -4.62
CA ALA A 499 -3.19 -5.13 -4.02
C ALA A 499 -2.86 -6.49 -3.36
N VAL A 500 -3.88 -7.20 -2.85
CA VAL A 500 -3.67 -8.51 -2.22
C VAL A 500 -3.30 -9.55 -3.27
N ILE A 501 -4.04 -9.59 -4.37
CA ILE A 501 -3.76 -10.55 -5.45
C ILE A 501 -2.46 -10.22 -6.19
N ASP A 502 -2.15 -8.93 -6.39
CA ASP A 502 -0.88 -8.46 -6.94
C ASP A 502 0.31 -9.02 -6.14
N ALA A 503 0.36 -8.71 -4.85
CA ALA A 503 1.47 -9.10 -3.99
C ALA A 503 1.64 -10.63 -3.89
N LEU A 504 0.53 -11.37 -3.74
CA LEU A 504 0.56 -12.83 -3.70
C LEU A 504 1.02 -13.42 -5.03
N THR A 505 0.52 -12.90 -6.16
CA THR A 505 0.81 -13.42 -7.50
C THR A 505 2.27 -13.22 -7.88
N PHE A 506 2.81 -12.00 -7.77
CA PHE A 506 4.21 -11.75 -8.12
C PHE A 506 5.19 -12.39 -7.12
N GLY A 507 4.80 -12.51 -5.85
CA GLY A 507 5.55 -13.33 -4.89
C GLY A 507 5.59 -14.81 -5.29
N MET A 508 4.47 -15.37 -5.68
CA MET A 508 4.36 -16.74 -6.16
C MET A 508 5.22 -16.97 -7.41
N ILE A 509 5.12 -16.07 -8.40
CA ILE A 509 5.89 -16.11 -9.65
C ILE A 509 7.40 -16.06 -9.37
N ALA A 510 7.86 -15.13 -8.52
CA ALA A 510 9.28 -15.08 -8.16
C ALA A 510 9.78 -16.39 -7.54
N GLY A 511 9.00 -16.98 -6.62
CA GLY A 511 9.34 -18.28 -6.04
C GLY A 511 9.40 -19.41 -7.07
N GLU A 512 8.52 -19.41 -8.07
CA GLU A 512 8.55 -20.35 -9.20
C GLU A 512 9.76 -20.13 -10.11
N GLN A 513 10.16 -18.87 -10.36
CA GLN A 513 11.39 -18.59 -11.11
C GLN A 513 12.63 -19.15 -10.39
N PHE A 514 12.75 -18.95 -9.07
CA PHE A 514 13.84 -19.55 -8.30
C PHE A 514 13.79 -21.07 -8.32
N ALA A 515 12.61 -21.68 -8.17
CA ALA A 515 12.44 -23.12 -8.23
C ALA A 515 12.91 -23.72 -9.58
N ALA A 516 12.63 -23.03 -10.68
CA ALA A 516 13.05 -23.44 -12.03
C ALA A 516 14.58 -23.34 -12.25
N MET A 517 15.32 -22.59 -11.44
CA MET A 517 16.78 -22.48 -11.48
C MET A 517 17.48 -23.61 -10.68
N LYS A 518 16.73 -24.37 -9.88
CA LYS A 518 17.30 -25.50 -9.14
C LYS A 518 17.77 -26.56 -10.14
N LYS A 519 19.09 -26.78 -10.17
CA LYS A 519 19.73 -27.81 -10.97
C LYS A 519 19.71 -29.18 -10.27
#